data_78e4a8ff15b2a86b26a0d0c145036587
#
_entry.id   78e4a8ff15b2a86b26a0d0c145036587
#
_cell.length_a   1.000
_cell.length_b   1.000
_cell.length_c   1.000
_cell.angle_alpha   90.00
_cell.angle_beta   90.00
_cell.angle_gamma   90.00
#
_symmetry.space_group_name_H-M   'P 1'
#
loop_
_entity.id
_entity.type
_entity.pdbx_description
1 polymer ?
#
loop_
_entity_poly.entity_id
_entity_poly.type
_entity_poly.pdbx_seq_one_letter_code
_entity_poly.pdbx_strand_id
1 'polypeptide(L)'
;HNGDRFDLPRINTRAIINKVAPPLPYISIDTLKVAKRHFAFTSNKLDYINKQLGLPQKTETNMELWRDCFHGNEQALKKMEKYNINDVRIHEQTYLTMRPFIRPHPNIGLHIIDEHERCPSCGGKNITDVGKLYFTTMNAYEMFKCDCGAVGRRKKASKKSGKISSSPAR
;
A
#
# COMPACT_ATOMS: atom_id res chain seq x y z
N HIS A 1 2.37 -8.82 2.57
CA HIS A 1 2.14 -8.93 4.02
C HIS A 1 3.29 -9.68 4.68
N ASN A 2 4.08 -9.02 5.48
CA ASN A 2 5.37 -9.50 6.00
C ASN A 2 6.49 -9.59 4.93
N GLY A 3 6.33 -8.89 3.84
CA GLY A 3 7.29 -8.90 2.73
C GLY A 3 8.67 -8.38 3.09
N ASP A 4 8.74 -7.35 3.94
CA ASP A 4 10.02 -6.77 4.37
C ASP A 4 10.90 -7.74 5.14
N ARG A 5 10.30 -8.68 5.87
CA ARG A 5 11.04 -9.67 6.65
C ARG A 5 11.22 -11.00 5.91
N PHE A 6 10.34 -11.32 4.98
CA PHE A 6 10.31 -12.64 4.34
C PHE A 6 10.68 -12.57 2.86
N ASP A 7 9.92 -11.86 2.04
CA ASP A 7 10.05 -11.90 0.59
C ASP A 7 11.29 -11.11 0.11
N LEU A 8 11.45 -9.87 0.56
CA LEU A 8 12.53 -8.99 0.13
C LEU A 8 13.93 -9.54 0.44
N PRO A 9 14.22 -10.05 1.66
CA PRO A 9 15.51 -10.68 1.92
C PRO A 9 15.80 -11.90 1.05
N ARG A 10 14.79 -12.69 0.73
CA ARG A 10 14.93 -13.85 -0.17
C ARG A 10 15.23 -13.44 -1.61
N ILE A 11 14.51 -12.43 -2.10
CA ILE A 11 14.76 -11.86 -3.44
C ILE A 11 16.19 -11.32 -3.51
N ASN A 12 16.61 -10.52 -2.52
CA ASN A 12 17.96 -9.97 -2.48
C ASN A 12 19.04 -11.05 -2.41
N THR A 13 18.81 -12.11 -1.62
CA THR A 13 19.73 -13.26 -1.56
C THR A 13 19.84 -13.96 -2.90
N ARG A 14 18.72 -14.18 -3.60
CA ARG A 14 18.74 -14.80 -4.93
C ARG A 14 19.40 -13.89 -5.96
N ALA A 15 19.15 -12.57 -5.89
CA ALA A 15 19.78 -11.60 -6.78
C ALA A 15 21.31 -11.61 -6.63
N ILE A 16 21.85 -11.52 -5.42
CA ILE A 16 23.31 -11.51 -5.20
C ILE A 16 23.98 -12.81 -5.61
N ILE A 17 23.36 -13.97 -5.33
CA ILE A 17 23.89 -15.28 -5.74
C ILE A 17 23.95 -15.38 -7.27
N ASN A 18 22.95 -14.84 -7.98
CA ASN A 18 22.88 -14.88 -9.42
C ASN A 18 23.53 -13.66 -10.11
N LYS A 19 24.30 -12.84 -9.38
CA LYS A 19 24.99 -11.65 -9.89
C LYS A 19 24.05 -10.63 -10.57
N VAL A 20 22.80 -10.58 -10.13
CA VAL A 20 21.82 -9.58 -10.56
C VAL A 20 22.05 -8.31 -9.74
N ALA A 21 22.10 -7.17 -10.42
CA ALA A 21 22.27 -5.88 -9.77
C ALA A 21 21.11 -5.59 -8.79
N PRO A 22 21.37 -4.86 -7.69
CA PRO A 22 20.30 -4.45 -6.77
C PRO A 22 19.28 -3.57 -7.49
N PRO A 23 18.00 -3.61 -7.08
CA PRO A 23 16.99 -2.71 -7.63
C PRO A 23 17.32 -1.25 -7.27
N LEU A 24 16.77 -0.33 -8.05
CA LEU A 24 16.79 1.10 -7.69
C LEU A 24 16.14 1.30 -6.30
N PRO A 25 16.54 2.35 -5.56
CA PRO A 25 15.92 2.66 -4.27
C PRO A 25 14.41 2.74 -4.38
N TYR A 26 13.70 2.07 -3.49
CA TYR A 26 12.24 2.03 -3.42
C TYR A 26 11.74 2.16 -1.99
N ILE A 27 10.50 2.58 -1.85
CA ILE A 27 9.82 2.64 -0.55
C ILE A 27 8.92 1.42 -0.43
N SER A 28 9.15 0.61 0.61
CA SER A 28 8.32 -0.56 0.90
C SER A 28 7.17 -0.20 1.84
N ILE A 29 5.98 -0.72 1.54
CA ILE A 29 4.81 -0.66 2.42
C ILE A 29 4.40 -2.09 2.78
N ASP A 30 4.82 -2.54 3.96
CA ASP A 30 4.44 -3.86 4.47
C ASP A 30 3.12 -3.76 5.25
N THR A 31 2.07 -4.36 4.73
CA THR A 31 0.73 -4.35 5.34
C THR A 31 0.67 -5.00 6.72
N LEU A 32 1.59 -5.90 7.08
CA LEU A 32 1.71 -6.40 8.45
C LEU A 32 2.21 -5.30 9.40
N LYS A 33 3.20 -4.52 8.98
CA LYS A 33 3.69 -3.38 9.76
C LYS A 33 2.62 -2.31 9.89
N VAL A 34 1.88 -2.05 8.80
CA VAL A 34 0.73 -1.14 8.78
C VAL A 34 -0.32 -1.60 9.78
N ALA A 35 -0.72 -2.88 9.76
CA ALA A 35 -1.70 -3.45 10.67
C ALA A 35 -1.30 -3.23 12.14
N LYS A 36 -0.08 -3.60 12.49
CA LYS A 36 0.46 -3.46 13.85
C LYS A 36 0.57 -2.00 14.32
N ARG A 37 0.83 -1.08 13.41
CA ARG A 37 1.08 0.32 13.76
C ARG A 37 -0.17 1.17 13.87
N HIS A 38 -1.16 0.89 13.03
CA HIS A 38 -2.31 1.78 12.84
C HIS A 38 -3.62 1.18 13.33
N PHE A 39 -3.66 -0.13 13.63
CA PHE A 39 -4.87 -0.85 14.02
C PHE A 39 -4.62 -1.73 15.24
N ALA A 40 -5.68 -2.04 15.98
CA ALA A 40 -5.66 -2.93 17.14
C ALA A 40 -6.42 -4.23 16.84
N PHE A 41 -6.08 -4.90 15.74
CA PHE A 41 -6.66 -6.21 15.44
C PHE A 41 -6.22 -7.25 16.47
N THR A 42 -7.11 -8.13 16.88
CA THR A 42 -6.80 -9.25 17.80
C THR A 42 -5.75 -10.19 17.18
N SER A 43 -5.74 -10.34 15.85
CA SER A 43 -4.72 -11.06 15.12
C SER A 43 -4.29 -10.27 13.88
N ASN A 44 -2.98 -10.22 13.63
CA ASN A 44 -2.43 -9.56 12.44
C ASN A 44 -2.16 -10.55 11.29
N LYS A 45 -2.74 -11.75 11.31
CA LYS A 45 -2.73 -12.67 10.15
C LYS A 45 -3.56 -12.06 9.02
N LEU A 46 -3.08 -12.13 7.77
CA LEU A 46 -3.77 -11.54 6.61
C LEU A 46 -5.22 -12.05 6.49
N ASP A 47 -5.44 -13.34 6.65
CA ASP A 47 -6.78 -13.94 6.56
C ASP A 47 -7.72 -13.41 7.65
N TYR A 48 -7.22 -13.23 8.87
CA TYR A 48 -8.01 -12.64 9.96
C TYR A 48 -8.41 -11.21 9.63
N ILE A 49 -7.45 -10.39 9.18
CA ILE A 49 -7.69 -8.99 8.81
C ILE A 49 -8.73 -8.93 7.70
N ASN A 50 -8.57 -9.74 6.64
CA ASN A 50 -9.49 -9.77 5.52
C ASN A 50 -10.91 -10.17 5.95
N LYS A 51 -11.03 -11.14 6.83
CA LYS A 51 -12.33 -11.53 7.42
C LYS A 51 -12.98 -10.37 8.16
N GLN A 52 -12.22 -9.64 8.99
CA GLN A 52 -12.74 -8.48 9.72
C GLN A 52 -13.14 -7.32 8.80
N LEU A 53 -12.45 -7.17 7.68
CA LEU A 53 -12.73 -6.12 6.69
C LEU A 53 -13.79 -6.52 5.64
N GLY A 54 -14.33 -7.73 5.71
CA GLY A 54 -15.28 -8.25 4.71
C GLY A 54 -14.66 -8.47 3.32
N LEU A 55 -13.33 -8.69 3.27
CA LEU A 55 -12.59 -8.93 2.03
C LEU A 55 -12.51 -10.43 1.70
N PRO A 56 -12.25 -10.77 0.43
CA PRO A 56 -12.04 -12.16 0.03
C PRO A 56 -10.96 -12.85 0.86
N GLN A 57 -11.15 -14.15 1.09
CA GLN A 57 -10.22 -14.99 1.82
C GLN A 57 -9.24 -15.66 0.87
N LYS A 58 -8.09 -16.05 1.40
CA LYS A 58 -7.11 -16.84 0.66
C LYS A 58 -7.72 -18.18 0.22
N THR A 59 -7.28 -18.65 -0.93
CA THR A 59 -7.57 -20.02 -1.37
C THR A 59 -6.77 -20.99 -0.49
N GLU A 60 -7.40 -22.05 -0.03
CA GLU A 60 -6.69 -23.09 0.73
C GLU A 60 -5.71 -23.85 -0.18
N THR A 61 -4.54 -24.14 0.35
CA THR A 61 -3.55 -25.02 -0.26
C THR A 61 -3.16 -26.14 0.70
N ASN A 62 -2.76 -27.28 0.17
CA ASN A 62 -2.28 -28.40 0.96
C ASN A 62 -0.83 -28.78 0.58
N MET A 63 -0.19 -29.57 1.41
CA MET A 63 1.18 -30.02 1.21
C MET A 63 1.34 -30.91 -0.06
N GLU A 64 0.28 -31.58 -0.47
CA GLU A 64 0.27 -32.39 -1.69
C GLU A 64 0.45 -31.53 -2.94
N LEU A 65 -0.32 -30.42 -3.05
CA LEU A 65 -0.14 -29.46 -4.15
C LEU A 65 1.31 -28.94 -4.25
N TRP A 66 1.93 -28.62 -3.10
CA TRP A 66 3.31 -28.16 -3.06
C TRP A 66 4.28 -29.24 -3.53
N ARG A 67 4.07 -30.49 -3.11
CA ARG A 67 4.88 -31.64 -3.54
C ARG A 67 4.76 -31.89 -5.04
N ASP A 68 3.55 -31.86 -5.57
CA ASP A 68 3.29 -32.05 -7.00
C ASP A 68 3.92 -30.95 -7.84
N CYS A 69 3.86 -29.68 -7.39
CA CYS A 69 4.57 -28.58 -8.03
C CYS A 69 6.09 -28.82 -8.05
N PHE A 70 6.66 -29.32 -6.95
CA PHE A 70 8.09 -29.64 -6.86
C PHE A 70 8.49 -30.73 -7.85
N HIS A 71 7.63 -31.71 -8.12
CA HIS A 71 7.86 -32.77 -9.11
C HIS A 71 7.52 -32.35 -10.55
N GLY A 72 7.15 -31.09 -10.77
CA GLY A 72 6.88 -30.56 -12.12
C GLY A 72 5.54 -30.95 -12.71
N ASN A 73 4.55 -31.35 -11.90
CA ASN A 73 3.22 -31.64 -12.38
C ASN A 73 2.57 -30.36 -12.95
N GLU A 74 2.27 -30.36 -14.25
CA GLU A 74 1.72 -29.18 -14.94
C GLU A 74 0.36 -28.73 -14.40
N GLN A 75 -0.51 -29.66 -14.01
CA GLN A 75 -1.82 -29.32 -13.45
C GLN A 75 -1.67 -28.66 -12.08
N ALA A 76 -0.75 -29.16 -11.24
CA ALA A 76 -0.42 -28.60 -9.96
C ALA A 76 0.17 -27.19 -10.12
N LEU A 77 1.07 -26.99 -11.08
CA LEU A 77 1.67 -25.69 -11.39
C LEU A 77 0.61 -24.68 -11.83
N LYS A 78 -0.32 -25.05 -12.72
CA LYS A 78 -1.45 -24.18 -13.12
C LYS A 78 -2.37 -23.83 -11.93
N LYS A 79 -2.58 -24.78 -11.01
CA LYS A 79 -3.36 -24.52 -9.79
C LYS A 79 -2.63 -23.56 -8.85
N MET A 80 -1.32 -23.74 -8.70
CA MET A 80 -0.47 -22.87 -7.90
C MET A 80 -0.38 -21.44 -8.48
N GLU A 81 -0.33 -21.31 -9.81
CA GLU A 81 -0.37 -20.00 -10.48
C GLU A 81 -1.65 -19.25 -10.13
N LYS A 82 -2.81 -19.90 -10.28
CA LYS A 82 -4.11 -19.30 -9.91
C LYS A 82 -4.15 -18.89 -8.43
N TYR A 83 -3.62 -19.72 -7.57
CA TYR A 83 -3.49 -19.43 -6.14
C TYR A 83 -2.65 -18.15 -5.92
N ASN A 84 -1.47 -18.06 -6.51
CA ASN A 84 -0.58 -16.91 -6.38
C ASN A 84 -1.22 -15.62 -6.92
N ILE A 85 -1.88 -15.69 -8.08
CA ILE A 85 -2.60 -14.54 -8.64
C ILE A 85 -3.70 -14.06 -7.67
N ASN A 86 -4.45 -14.99 -7.09
CA ASN A 86 -5.48 -14.65 -6.12
C ASN A 86 -4.91 -14.02 -4.86
N ASP A 87 -3.80 -14.55 -4.33
CA ASP A 87 -3.11 -13.97 -3.16
C ASP A 87 -2.68 -12.51 -3.41
N VAL A 88 -2.15 -12.21 -4.59
CA VAL A 88 -1.77 -10.83 -4.96
C VAL A 88 -2.99 -9.92 -4.99
N ARG A 89 -4.09 -10.34 -5.62
CA ARG A 89 -5.34 -9.56 -5.70
C ARG A 89 -5.94 -9.28 -4.32
N ILE A 90 -5.97 -10.29 -3.46
CA ILE A 90 -6.47 -10.16 -2.09
C ILE A 90 -5.59 -9.19 -1.30
N HIS A 91 -4.28 -9.31 -1.43
CA HIS A 91 -3.34 -8.43 -0.75
C HIS A 91 -3.44 -6.98 -1.24
N GLU A 92 -3.67 -6.77 -2.53
CA GLU A 92 -3.94 -5.46 -3.10
C GLU A 92 -5.20 -4.82 -2.47
N GLN A 93 -6.30 -5.57 -2.39
CA GLN A 93 -7.54 -5.09 -1.76
C GLN A 93 -7.34 -4.73 -0.29
N THR A 94 -6.59 -5.57 0.46
CA THR A 94 -6.23 -5.28 1.84
C THR A 94 -5.45 -3.97 1.95
N TYR A 95 -4.44 -3.79 1.10
CA TYR A 95 -3.66 -2.56 1.04
C TYR A 95 -4.52 -1.35 0.70
N LEU A 96 -5.36 -1.42 -0.32
CA LEU A 96 -6.23 -0.32 -0.75
C LEU A 96 -7.21 0.10 0.36
N THR A 97 -7.74 -0.86 1.12
CA THR A 97 -8.63 -0.60 2.25
C THR A 97 -7.90 0.07 3.41
N MET A 98 -6.66 -0.34 3.70
CA MET A 98 -5.86 0.23 4.78
C MET A 98 -5.19 1.56 4.40
N ARG A 99 -4.94 1.79 3.12
CA ARG A 99 -4.15 2.92 2.61
C ARG A 99 -4.54 4.29 3.16
N PRO A 100 -5.83 4.66 3.30
CA PRO A 100 -6.21 5.96 3.84
C PRO A 100 -5.71 6.22 5.27
N PHE A 101 -5.40 5.17 6.02
CA PHE A 101 -4.94 5.23 7.41
C PHE A 101 -3.40 5.25 7.52
N ILE A 102 -2.67 5.02 6.43
CA ILE A 102 -1.19 4.97 6.43
C ILE A 102 -0.65 6.40 6.44
N ARG A 103 -0.28 6.91 7.61
CA ARG A 103 0.23 8.29 7.75
C ARG A 103 1.55 8.55 7.01
N PRO A 104 2.57 7.67 7.08
CA PRO A 104 3.80 7.84 6.31
C PRO A 104 3.71 7.23 4.91
N HIS A 105 2.56 7.37 4.25
CA HIS A 105 2.40 6.88 2.89
C HIS A 105 3.21 7.75 1.92
N PRO A 106 3.94 7.15 0.95
CA PRO A 106 4.62 7.90 -0.10
C PRO A 106 3.62 8.78 -0.85
N ASN A 107 4.05 9.98 -1.20
CA ASN A 107 3.21 10.87 -1.99
C ASN A 107 3.19 10.43 -3.46
N ILE A 108 2.18 9.65 -3.83
CA ILE A 108 1.99 9.15 -5.20
C ILE A 108 1.77 10.30 -6.19
N GLY A 109 1.16 11.39 -5.75
CA GLY A 109 0.92 12.57 -6.59
C GLY A 109 2.21 13.18 -7.17
N LEU A 110 3.36 13.02 -6.49
CA LEU A 110 4.65 13.52 -6.99
C LEU A 110 5.17 12.76 -8.22
N HIS A 111 4.69 11.55 -8.45
CA HIS A 111 5.09 10.73 -9.60
C HIS A 111 4.19 10.92 -10.82
N ILE A 112 3.17 11.77 -10.71
CA ILE A 112 2.22 12.05 -11.78
C ILE A 112 2.52 13.46 -12.32
N ILE A 113 2.97 13.53 -13.56
CA ILE A 113 3.24 14.81 -14.24
C ILE A 113 1.90 15.37 -14.72
N ASP A 114 1.33 16.30 -13.95
CA ASP A 114 0.05 16.93 -14.24
C ASP A 114 0.02 18.33 -13.59
N GLU A 115 -0.76 19.23 -14.14
CA GLU A 115 -0.98 20.58 -13.59
C GLU A 115 -2.00 20.60 -12.43
N HIS A 116 -2.75 19.52 -12.24
CA HIS A 116 -3.79 19.42 -11.22
C HIS A 116 -3.25 18.94 -9.89
N GLU A 117 -3.86 19.45 -8.82
CA GLU A 117 -3.60 18.91 -7.49
C GLU A 117 -4.02 17.44 -7.42
N ARG A 118 -3.17 16.61 -6.83
CA ARG A 118 -3.35 15.16 -6.70
C ARG A 118 -3.39 14.73 -5.25
N CYS A 119 -4.22 13.75 -4.98
CA CYS A 119 -4.21 13.09 -3.69
C CYS A 119 -2.84 12.43 -3.44
N PRO A 120 -2.13 12.75 -2.36
CA PRO A 120 -0.83 12.15 -2.06
C PRO A 120 -0.93 10.64 -1.81
N SER A 121 -2.08 10.15 -1.39
CA SER A 121 -2.28 8.74 -1.07
C SER A 121 -2.58 7.86 -2.28
N CYS A 122 -3.37 8.36 -3.25
CA CYS A 122 -3.80 7.54 -4.40
C CYS A 122 -3.49 8.14 -5.78
N GLY A 123 -3.02 9.40 -5.83
CA GLY A 123 -2.80 10.12 -7.08
C GLY A 123 -4.10 10.57 -7.78
N GLY A 124 -5.27 10.33 -7.22
CA GLY A 124 -6.56 10.73 -7.81
C GLY A 124 -6.76 12.24 -7.81
N LYS A 125 -7.62 12.72 -8.72
CA LYS A 125 -7.99 14.15 -8.86
C LYS A 125 -9.19 14.55 -8.00
N ASN A 126 -10.00 13.61 -7.57
CA ASN A 126 -11.26 13.86 -6.86
C ASN A 126 -10.97 14.25 -5.40
N ILE A 127 -10.66 15.51 -5.21
CA ILE A 127 -10.30 16.12 -3.93
C ILE A 127 -11.36 17.16 -3.58
N THR A 128 -11.94 17.04 -2.40
CA THR A 128 -12.95 17.98 -1.87
C THR A 128 -12.40 18.69 -0.65
N ASP A 129 -12.54 20.01 -0.60
CA ASP A 129 -12.16 20.80 0.55
C ASP A 129 -13.06 20.51 1.75
N VAL A 130 -12.45 20.31 2.91
CA VAL A 130 -13.20 20.04 4.16
C VAL A 130 -13.70 21.32 4.81
N GLY A 131 -13.20 22.49 4.39
CA GLY A 131 -13.53 23.77 5.01
C GLY A 131 -12.94 23.96 6.41
N LYS A 132 -11.99 23.11 6.82
CA LYS A 132 -11.31 23.16 8.12
C LYS A 132 -9.82 23.40 7.95
N LEU A 133 -9.19 23.97 8.97
CA LEU A 133 -7.76 24.17 9.02
C LEU A 133 -7.10 23.12 9.94
N TYR A 134 -5.95 22.64 9.52
CA TYR A 134 -5.05 21.87 10.36
C TYR A 134 -3.91 22.77 10.84
N PHE A 135 -3.71 22.84 12.14
CA PHE A 135 -2.68 23.68 12.75
C PHE A 135 -1.48 22.83 13.17
N THR A 136 -0.31 23.34 12.86
CA THR A 136 0.95 22.92 13.49
C THR A 136 1.43 24.04 14.39
N THR A 137 2.51 23.85 15.14
CA THR A 137 3.10 24.90 15.98
C THR A 137 3.47 26.17 15.20
N MET A 138 3.71 26.08 13.89
CA MET A 138 4.20 27.20 13.09
C MET A 138 3.31 27.56 11.89
N ASN A 139 2.40 26.70 11.46
CA ASN A 139 1.65 26.91 10.22
C ASN A 139 0.20 26.41 10.33
N ALA A 140 -0.66 27.02 9.53
CA ALA A 140 -2.01 26.54 9.26
C ALA A 140 -2.10 26.01 7.83
N TYR A 141 -2.82 24.91 7.64
CA TYR A 141 -3.00 24.21 6.38
C TYR A 141 -4.47 23.99 6.10
N GLU A 142 -4.87 24.14 4.85
CA GLU A 142 -6.22 23.75 4.43
C GLU A 142 -6.32 22.23 4.36
N MET A 143 -7.43 21.68 4.83
CA MET A 143 -7.68 20.24 4.81
C MET A 143 -8.55 19.87 3.63
N PHE A 144 -8.26 18.74 3.03
CA PHE A 144 -9.06 18.15 1.96
C PHE A 144 -9.31 16.65 2.21
N LYS A 145 -10.35 16.14 1.58
CA LYS A 145 -10.69 14.71 1.55
C LYS A 145 -10.69 14.23 0.10
N CYS A 146 -10.17 13.05 -0.14
CA CYS A 146 -10.20 12.38 -1.44
C CYS A 146 -11.23 11.26 -1.44
N ASP A 147 -11.78 10.91 -2.62
CA ASP A 147 -12.71 9.78 -2.79
C ASP A 147 -12.11 8.44 -2.32
N CYS A 148 -10.78 8.30 -2.33
CA CYS A 148 -10.12 7.12 -1.75
C CYS A 148 -10.22 7.02 -0.22
N GLY A 149 -10.86 7.99 0.45
CA GLY A 149 -11.00 8.06 1.90
C GLY A 149 -9.86 8.77 2.63
N ALA A 150 -8.74 9.05 1.96
CA ALA A 150 -7.61 9.75 2.57
C ALA A 150 -7.94 11.22 2.83
N VAL A 151 -7.50 11.71 4.01
CA VAL A 151 -7.54 13.13 4.37
C VAL A 151 -6.12 13.67 4.27
N GLY A 152 -5.98 14.77 3.55
CA GLY A 152 -4.71 15.45 3.35
C GLY A 152 -4.77 16.90 3.81
N ARG A 153 -3.62 17.56 3.70
CA ARG A 153 -3.47 19.01 3.97
C ARG A 153 -2.60 19.63 2.89
N ARG A 154 -2.88 20.88 2.55
CA ARG A 154 -2.10 21.69 1.62
C ARG A 154 -1.73 23.02 2.25
N LYS A 155 -0.60 23.60 1.83
CA LYS A 155 -0.30 24.97 2.20
C LYS A 155 -1.35 25.90 1.59
N LYS A 156 -1.85 26.84 2.38
CA LYS A 156 -2.65 27.93 1.85
C LYS A 156 -1.82 28.64 0.80
N ALA A 157 -2.33 28.75 -0.42
CA ALA A 157 -1.63 29.48 -1.48
C ALA A 157 -1.30 30.88 -0.99
N SER A 158 -0.03 31.22 -0.83
CA SER A 158 0.34 32.60 -0.67
C SER A 158 -0.01 33.27 -1.99
N LYS A 159 -0.62 34.46 -1.96
CA LYS A 159 -1.06 35.22 -3.14
C LYS A 159 0.03 35.43 -4.22
N LYS A 160 1.24 34.88 -4.04
CA LYS A 160 2.42 35.06 -4.90
C LYS A 160 3.06 33.80 -5.51
N SER A 161 2.59 32.59 -5.21
CA SER A 161 3.17 31.39 -5.84
C SER A 161 2.11 30.37 -6.23
N GLY A 162 1.89 30.20 -7.52
CA GLY A 162 0.91 29.27 -8.09
C GLY A 162 1.25 27.78 -7.97
N LYS A 163 2.09 27.37 -7.02
CA LYS A 163 2.38 25.96 -6.76
C LYS A 163 1.89 25.55 -5.38
N ILE A 164 0.87 24.73 -5.37
CA ILE A 164 0.29 24.13 -4.16
C ILE A 164 1.01 22.80 -3.92
N SER A 165 1.74 22.69 -2.80
CA SER A 165 2.26 21.40 -2.35
C SER A 165 1.30 20.77 -1.36
N SER A 166 0.85 19.55 -1.63
CA SER A 166 0.01 18.77 -0.72
C SER A 166 0.83 17.71 0.02
N SER A 167 0.49 17.45 1.26
CA SER A 167 1.08 16.38 2.07
C SER A 167 -0.01 15.66 2.88
N PRO A 168 0.20 14.39 3.27
CA PRO A 168 -0.73 13.70 4.15
C PRO A 168 -0.91 14.46 5.47
N ALA A 169 -2.13 14.48 6.00
CA ALA A 169 -2.39 14.96 7.35
C ALA A 169 -1.79 13.95 8.36
N ARG A 170 -1.12 14.44 9.39
CA ARG A 170 -0.60 13.63 10.49
C ARG A 170 -1.65 13.46 11.58
#